data_e07a99080e63d9e80ac6bf0f08a2fe55
#
_entry.id   e07a99080e63d9e80ac6bf0f08a2fe55
#
_cell.length_a   1.000
_cell.length_b   1.000
_cell.length_c   1.000
_cell.angle_alpha   90.00
_cell.angle_beta   90.00
_cell.angle_gamma   90.00
#
_symmetry.space_group_name_H-M   'P 1'
#
loop_
_entity.id
_entity.type
_entity.pdbx_description
1 polymer ?
#
loop_
_entity_poly.entity_id
_entity_poly.type
_entity_poly.pdbx_seq_one_letter_code
_entity_poly.pdbx_strand_id
1 'polypeptide(L)'
;MLHRKSKLGRSSFAWGVVLAMMLAPVAAYAEVQAADGATRVAPAVDHGTSTGRSIVGDDPVAIRDALKKQHVSAAAPSLSARVRGLVSSATDRHGPNPDLAAVDLDRDVTFVVPVRYGLRYQAQRRLMTLDVDLFDAERDDRTSILLRKVTTGPRGRGLVIAPEAKAKGYIQQVDIIELDAGEGKKTSIRSRMRLSPAVYAQAHGDFALVFSGRLVRPYLTEQTEHVDPSIEEPTDITTRISRLHMDLQSIRLVSPSSGVVLSKKLSLSK
;
A
#
# COMPACT_ATOMS: atom_id res chain seq x y z
N MET A 1 -47.35 -37.83 -8.83
CA MET A 1 -47.55 -37.52 -10.26
C MET A 1 -47.17 -36.08 -10.49
N LEU A 2 -46.07 -35.81 -11.14
CA LEU A 2 -45.80 -34.83 -12.21
C LEU A 2 -44.28 -34.63 -12.33
N HIS A 3 -43.75 -35.29 -13.32
CA HIS A 3 -42.38 -35.12 -13.80
C HIS A 3 -42.22 -33.75 -14.46
N ARG A 4 -41.18 -33.02 -14.15
CA ARG A 4 -40.72 -31.88 -14.98
C ARG A 4 -39.27 -32.08 -15.38
N LYS A 5 -39.08 -32.53 -16.63
CA LYS A 5 -37.81 -32.64 -17.34
C LYS A 5 -37.30 -31.23 -17.68
N SER A 6 -36.07 -30.85 -17.32
CA SER A 6 -35.39 -29.69 -17.84
C SER A 6 -34.30 -30.10 -18.82
N LYS A 7 -34.34 -29.48 -19.99
CA LYS A 7 -33.49 -29.72 -21.16
C LYS A 7 -32.06 -29.20 -20.93
N LEU A 8 -31.08 -30.06 -21.22
CA LEU A 8 -29.70 -29.65 -21.46
C LEU A 8 -29.58 -28.91 -22.79
N GLY A 9 -29.08 -27.69 -22.76
CA GLY A 9 -28.62 -26.95 -23.93
C GLY A 9 -27.08 -27.07 -24.04
N ARG A 10 -26.61 -27.89 -25.00
CA ARG A 10 -25.22 -27.90 -25.45
C ARG A 10 -25.00 -26.73 -26.40
N SER A 11 -24.13 -25.79 -26.10
CA SER A 11 -23.57 -24.86 -27.08
C SER A 11 -22.08 -25.15 -27.28
N SER A 12 -21.80 -25.71 -28.44
CA SER A 12 -20.45 -25.91 -28.96
C SER A 12 -19.92 -24.56 -29.46
N PHE A 13 -18.85 -24.03 -28.88
CA PHE A 13 -18.09 -22.92 -29.43
C PHE A 13 -16.82 -23.48 -30.10
N ALA A 14 -16.80 -23.34 -31.43
CA ALA A 14 -15.64 -23.64 -32.26
C ALA A 14 -14.57 -22.56 -32.07
N TRP A 15 -13.35 -22.94 -31.76
CA TRP A 15 -12.18 -22.10 -31.75
C TRP A 15 -11.56 -22.04 -33.13
N GLY A 16 -11.64 -20.87 -33.76
CA GLY A 16 -10.88 -20.53 -34.96
C GLY A 16 -9.52 -19.94 -34.58
N VAL A 17 -8.46 -20.70 -34.87
CA VAL A 17 -7.06 -20.24 -34.79
C VAL A 17 -6.78 -19.44 -36.04
N VAL A 18 -6.51 -18.13 -35.92
CA VAL A 18 -5.93 -17.29 -36.99
C VAL A 18 -4.50 -16.96 -36.61
N LEU A 19 -3.58 -17.60 -37.27
CA LEU A 19 -2.15 -17.37 -37.22
C LEU A 19 -1.82 -16.25 -38.23
N ALA A 20 -1.52 -15.04 -37.75
CA ALA A 20 -1.01 -13.94 -38.59
C ALA A 20 0.47 -13.71 -38.27
N MET A 21 1.35 -14.19 -39.17
CA MET A 21 2.75 -13.80 -39.26
C MET A 21 2.82 -12.34 -39.74
N MET A 22 3.46 -11.47 -38.98
CA MET A 22 3.92 -10.16 -39.46
C MET A 22 5.44 -10.06 -39.34
N LEU A 23 6.08 -9.99 -40.50
CA LEU A 23 7.49 -9.68 -40.67
C LEU A 23 7.76 -8.22 -40.23
N ALA A 24 8.81 -8.03 -39.46
CA ALA A 24 9.35 -6.72 -39.13
C ALA A 24 10.40 -6.29 -40.20
N PRO A 25 10.42 -5.03 -40.66
CA PRO A 25 11.54 -4.48 -41.37
C PRO A 25 12.59 -3.90 -40.41
N VAL A 26 13.84 -4.29 -40.66
CA VAL A 26 15.06 -3.70 -40.12
C VAL A 26 15.21 -2.30 -40.73
N ALA A 27 15.27 -1.25 -39.94
CA ALA A 27 15.63 0.10 -40.36
C ALA A 27 17.01 0.48 -39.85
N ALA A 28 17.82 0.90 -40.76
CA ALA A 28 19.23 1.22 -40.64
C ALA A 28 19.50 2.47 -39.79
N TYR A 29 20.60 2.41 -39.03
CA TYR A 29 21.24 3.55 -38.39
C TYR A 29 21.86 4.47 -39.47
N ALA A 30 21.51 5.74 -39.44
CA ALA A 30 22.24 6.80 -40.13
C ALA A 30 22.85 7.74 -39.06
N GLU A 31 24.16 7.71 -39.05
CA GLU A 31 25.06 8.61 -38.36
C GLU A 31 25.10 9.94 -39.11
N VAL A 32 24.82 11.06 -38.46
CA VAL A 32 25.06 12.39 -39.02
C VAL A 32 25.95 13.18 -38.09
N GLN A 33 27.12 13.54 -38.64
CA GLN A 33 28.17 14.34 -38.09
C GLN A 33 27.80 15.82 -37.88
N ALA A 34 28.55 16.41 -36.96
CA ALA A 34 28.59 17.80 -36.54
C ALA A 34 28.73 18.83 -37.67
N ALA A 35 28.13 19.99 -37.50
CA ALA A 35 28.60 21.26 -38.05
C ALA A 35 28.37 22.39 -37.03
N ASP A 36 29.45 23.07 -36.74
CA ASP A 36 29.60 24.33 -36.01
C ASP A 36 28.74 25.47 -36.52
N GLY A 37 28.31 26.39 -35.66
CA GLY A 37 27.86 27.68 -36.13
C GLY A 37 27.05 28.52 -35.14
N ALA A 38 27.75 29.36 -34.34
CA ALA A 38 27.37 30.72 -33.95
C ALA A 38 26.11 31.00 -33.10
N THR A 39 26.36 31.23 -31.84
CA THR A 39 25.89 32.35 -30.97
C THR A 39 24.64 33.15 -31.40
N ARG A 40 23.53 32.96 -30.64
CA ARG A 40 22.58 34.02 -30.37
C ARG A 40 22.02 33.82 -28.98
N VAL A 41 22.46 34.66 -28.05
CA VAL A 41 21.94 34.78 -26.71
C VAL A 41 20.51 35.33 -26.75
N ALA A 42 19.54 34.54 -26.34
CA ALA A 42 18.21 34.96 -26.01
C ALA A 42 18.00 34.76 -24.48
N PRO A 43 17.28 35.62 -23.78
CA PRO A 43 17.21 35.57 -22.33
C PRO A 43 16.55 34.29 -21.86
N ALA A 44 17.21 33.61 -20.91
CA ALA A 44 16.72 32.42 -20.26
C ALA A 44 15.43 32.79 -19.50
N VAL A 45 14.33 32.28 -20.01
CA VAL A 45 13.13 32.07 -19.22
C VAL A 45 13.46 30.88 -18.31
N ASP A 46 13.60 31.22 -17.05
CA ASP A 46 13.85 30.27 -15.96
C ASP A 46 12.64 29.32 -15.81
N HIS A 47 12.59 28.32 -16.68
CA HIS A 47 11.75 27.17 -16.46
C HIS A 47 12.45 26.35 -15.38
N GLY A 48 12.10 26.64 -14.13
CA GLY A 48 12.47 25.85 -12.98
C GLY A 48 12.28 24.38 -13.33
N THR A 49 13.37 23.72 -13.69
CA THR A 49 13.49 22.26 -13.81
C THR A 49 13.16 21.71 -12.42
N SER A 50 11.88 21.40 -12.21
CA SER A 50 11.44 20.55 -11.12
C SER A 50 12.15 19.22 -11.33
N THR A 51 13.34 19.10 -10.78
CA THR A 51 14.02 17.82 -10.58
C THR A 51 13.05 16.96 -9.81
N GLY A 52 12.38 16.04 -10.47
CA GLY A 52 11.34 15.19 -9.92
C GLY A 52 11.90 14.42 -8.73
N ARG A 53 11.67 14.96 -7.54
CA ARG A 53 12.11 14.34 -6.31
C ARG A 53 11.19 13.16 -6.08
N SER A 54 11.71 11.95 -6.22
CA SER A 54 10.97 10.72 -5.92
C SER A 54 10.36 10.84 -4.51
N ILE A 55 9.07 10.53 -4.41
CA ILE A 55 8.37 10.56 -3.11
C ILE A 55 8.62 9.22 -2.43
N VAL A 56 9.39 9.26 -1.35
CA VAL A 56 9.70 8.11 -0.51
C VAL A 56 8.97 8.28 0.81
N GLY A 57 8.28 7.22 1.26
CA GLY A 57 7.65 7.17 2.59
C GLY A 57 8.55 6.52 3.62
N ASP A 58 8.11 6.58 4.87
CA ASP A 58 8.72 5.84 5.97
C ASP A 58 8.49 4.34 5.78
N ASP A 59 9.46 3.51 6.15
CA ASP A 59 9.31 2.05 6.14
C ASP A 59 8.45 1.60 7.33
N PRO A 60 7.28 0.99 7.09
CA PRO A 60 6.42 0.53 8.17
C PRO A 60 7.07 -0.56 9.04
N VAL A 61 8.02 -1.33 8.49
CA VAL A 61 8.76 -2.35 9.25
C VAL A 61 9.71 -1.66 10.24
N ALA A 62 10.45 -0.66 9.79
CA ALA A 62 11.38 0.08 10.65
C ALA A 62 10.63 0.77 11.81
N ILE A 63 9.47 1.38 11.53
CA ILE A 63 8.62 2.01 12.56
C ILE A 63 8.12 0.98 13.56
N ARG A 64 7.54 -0.13 13.09
CA ARG A 64 7.08 -1.24 13.94
C ARG A 64 8.20 -1.71 14.88
N ASP A 65 9.37 -1.99 14.31
CA ASP A 65 10.49 -2.56 15.05
C ASP A 65 11.07 -1.56 16.06
N ALA A 66 11.07 -0.26 15.76
CA ALA A 66 11.44 0.79 16.69
C ALA A 66 10.47 0.85 17.88
N LEU A 67 9.16 0.79 17.62
CA LEU A 67 8.12 0.78 18.65
C LEU A 67 8.20 -0.47 19.55
N LYS A 68 8.47 -1.64 18.97
CA LYS A 68 8.68 -2.89 19.72
C LYS A 68 9.87 -2.80 20.69
N LYS A 69 11.00 -2.27 20.22
CA LYS A 69 12.18 -2.09 21.05
C LYS A 69 11.90 -1.19 22.26
N GLN A 70 11.09 -0.15 22.06
CA GLN A 70 10.69 0.77 23.12
C GLN A 70 9.81 0.09 24.16
N HIS A 71 8.81 -0.71 23.73
CA HIS A 71 7.95 -1.47 24.66
C HIS A 71 8.76 -2.42 25.55
N VAL A 72 9.76 -3.09 25.00
CA VAL A 72 10.67 -3.96 25.76
C VAL A 72 11.50 -3.15 26.76
N SER A 73 11.96 -1.96 26.38
CA SER A 73 12.76 -1.08 27.27
C SER A 73 11.90 -0.47 28.39
N ALA A 74 10.62 -0.15 28.12
CA ALA A 74 9.69 0.40 29.09
C ALA A 74 9.17 -0.65 30.08
N ALA A 75 9.23 -1.93 29.74
CA ALA A 75 8.82 -3.04 30.61
C ALA A 75 9.82 -3.30 31.78
N ALA A 76 11.01 -2.68 31.76
CA ALA A 76 11.92 -2.66 32.93
C ALA A 76 11.54 -1.48 33.85
N PRO A 77 10.77 -1.66 34.94
CA PRO A 77 10.25 -0.55 35.73
C PRO A 77 11.37 0.09 36.54
N SER A 78 11.89 1.22 36.10
CA SER A 78 12.57 2.12 37.02
C SER A 78 11.50 2.76 37.94
N LEU A 79 11.68 2.67 39.26
CA LEU A 79 10.79 3.24 40.26
C LEU A 79 10.50 4.75 40.06
N SER A 80 11.35 5.47 39.37
CA SER A 80 11.19 6.88 39.00
C SER A 80 10.14 7.15 37.92
N ALA A 81 9.80 6.17 37.06
CA ALA A 81 8.76 6.33 36.03
C ALA A 81 7.34 6.28 36.61
N ARG A 82 7.12 5.56 37.72
CA ARG A 82 5.80 5.45 38.38
C ARG A 82 5.32 6.76 39.00
N VAL A 83 6.22 7.61 39.45
CA VAL A 83 5.86 8.90 40.10
C VAL A 83 5.49 9.96 39.09
N ARG A 84 6.10 9.96 37.88
CA ARG A 84 5.75 10.91 36.80
C ARG A 84 4.42 10.61 36.12
N GLY A 85 4.01 9.35 36.05
CA GLY A 85 2.78 8.94 35.38
C GLY A 85 1.49 9.39 36.08
N LEU A 86 1.55 9.77 37.34
CA LEU A 86 0.38 10.21 38.13
C LEU A 86 0.03 11.70 37.92
N VAL A 87 0.91 12.50 37.37
CA VAL A 87 0.70 13.97 37.22
C VAL A 87 0.33 14.39 35.82
N SER A 88 0.49 13.52 34.80
CA SER A 88 0.35 13.89 33.36
C SER A 88 -0.99 13.49 32.72
N SER A 89 -2.02 13.16 33.49
CA SER A 89 -3.20 12.48 32.94
C SER A 89 -4.36 13.38 32.54
N ALA A 90 -4.19 14.61 32.05
CA ALA A 90 -5.39 15.32 31.58
C ALA A 90 -5.28 16.33 30.43
N THR A 91 -4.11 16.81 30.01
CA THR A 91 -4.14 18.07 29.22
C THR A 91 -3.38 18.13 27.90
N ASP A 92 -2.56 17.14 27.51
CA ASP A 92 -1.76 17.32 26.28
C ASP A 92 -1.94 16.20 25.25
N ARG A 93 -2.96 16.34 24.40
CA ARG A 93 -3.08 15.53 23.15
C ARG A 93 -2.09 15.95 22.06
N HIS A 94 -1.35 17.04 22.24
CA HIS A 94 -0.48 17.66 21.21
C HIS A 94 0.93 18.04 21.69
N GLY A 95 1.33 17.70 22.91
CA GLY A 95 2.68 17.93 23.42
C GLY A 95 3.69 16.91 22.87
N PRO A 96 5.02 17.25 22.88
CA PRO A 96 6.06 16.30 22.49
C PRO A 96 5.98 15.05 23.37
N ASN A 97 5.93 13.88 22.72
CA ASN A 97 5.81 12.61 23.42
C ASN A 97 7.21 12.04 23.68
N PRO A 98 7.69 12.01 24.94
CA PRO A 98 9.03 11.57 25.24
C PRO A 98 9.29 10.12 24.83
N ASP A 99 8.24 9.31 24.77
CA ASP A 99 8.33 7.92 24.35
C ASP A 99 8.65 7.83 22.83
N LEU A 100 7.99 8.63 22.00
CA LEU A 100 8.24 8.68 20.56
C LEU A 100 9.54 9.43 20.21
N ALA A 101 9.88 10.46 20.98
CA ALA A 101 11.12 11.22 20.78
C ALA A 101 12.37 10.34 20.98
N ALA A 102 12.31 9.37 21.88
CA ALA A 102 13.41 8.44 22.13
C ALA A 102 13.76 7.55 20.89
N VAL A 103 12.81 7.37 19.98
CA VAL A 103 12.95 6.57 18.75
C VAL A 103 12.80 7.41 17.49
N ASP A 104 12.87 8.75 17.59
CA ASP A 104 12.72 9.71 16.47
C ASP A 104 11.39 9.56 15.70
N LEU A 105 10.33 9.22 16.41
CA LEU A 105 8.98 9.08 15.88
C LEU A 105 8.00 10.16 16.36
N ASP A 106 8.45 11.17 17.14
CA ASP A 106 7.65 12.34 17.52
C ASP A 106 7.64 13.38 16.39
N ARG A 107 7.27 12.92 15.20
CA ARG A 107 7.18 13.69 13.97
C ARG A 107 6.01 13.21 13.11
N ASP A 108 5.74 13.92 12.04
CA ASP A 108 4.82 13.42 11.03
C ASP A 108 5.44 12.22 10.30
N VAL A 109 4.69 11.11 10.30
CA VAL A 109 5.04 9.87 9.61
C VAL A 109 4.29 9.83 8.28
N THR A 110 4.94 9.32 7.26
CA THR A 110 4.37 9.25 5.91
C THR A 110 4.48 7.86 5.34
N PHE A 111 3.35 7.25 4.98
CA PHE A 111 3.31 5.97 4.29
C PHE A 111 2.90 6.14 2.83
N VAL A 112 3.56 5.40 1.94
CA VAL A 112 3.28 5.39 0.50
C VAL A 112 2.72 4.03 0.12
N VAL A 113 1.45 3.99 -0.29
CA VAL A 113 0.74 2.76 -0.69
C VAL A 113 0.51 2.79 -2.20
N PRO A 114 1.12 1.89 -2.97
CA PRO A 114 0.95 1.85 -4.42
C PRO A 114 -0.50 1.51 -4.79
N VAL A 115 -1.04 2.22 -5.78
CA VAL A 115 -2.39 1.99 -6.32
C VAL A 115 -2.28 1.29 -7.66
N ARG A 116 -2.57 0.00 -7.69
CA ARG A 116 -2.51 -0.81 -8.92
C ARG A 116 -3.83 -0.88 -9.67
N TYR A 117 -4.95 -0.74 -8.96
CA TYR A 117 -6.30 -0.88 -9.49
C TYR A 117 -7.20 0.24 -8.99
N GLY A 118 -8.38 0.40 -9.60
CA GLY A 118 -9.36 1.38 -9.16
C GLY A 118 -9.15 2.80 -9.69
N LEU A 119 -8.20 3.01 -10.60
CA LEU A 119 -7.98 4.27 -11.27
C LEU A 119 -8.51 4.22 -12.72
N ARG A 120 -9.31 5.22 -13.10
CA ARG A 120 -9.81 5.38 -14.47
C ARG A 120 -9.63 6.83 -14.91
N TYR A 121 -8.99 7.03 -16.06
CA TYR A 121 -8.84 8.34 -16.66
C TYR A 121 -9.59 8.44 -17.99
N GLN A 122 -10.44 9.46 -18.11
CA GLN A 122 -11.19 9.79 -19.32
C GLN A 122 -10.60 11.07 -19.93
N ALA A 123 -9.73 10.91 -20.94
CA ALA A 123 -8.96 12.02 -21.54
C ALA A 123 -9.88 13.10 -22.14
N GLN A 124 -10.95 12.70 -22.83
CA GLN A 124 -11.91 13.63 -23.44
C GLN A 124 -12.62 14.52 -22.40
N ARG A 125 -12.92 13.97 -21.22
CA ARG A 125 -13.58 14.68 -20.12
C ARG A 125 -12.58 15.30 -19.15
N ARG A 126 -11.30 15.03 -19.31
CA ARG A 126 -10.24 15.38 -18.35
C ARG A 126 -10.59 14.96 -16.92
N LEU A 127 -11.24 13.81 -16.80
CA LEU A 127 -11.76 13.32 -15.53
C LEU A 127 -11.02 12.06 -15.11
N MET A 128 -10.45 12.09 -13.92
CA MET A 128 -9.88 10.94 -13.24
C MET A 128 -10.82 10.49 -12.13
N THR A 129 -11.14 9.22 -12.11
CA THR A 129 -11.94 8.58 -11.06
C THR A 129 -11.04 7.64 -10.29
N LEU A 130 -11.09 7.75 -8.97
CA LEU A 130 -10.42 6.89 -8.00
C LEU A 130 -11.49 6.13 -7.22
N ASP A 131 -11.41 4.80 -7.19
CA ASP A 131 -12.25 3.90 -6.40
C ASP A 131 -11.36 2.74 -5.93
N VAL A 132 -10.79 2.89 -4.74
CA VAL A 132 -9.76 2.00 -4.20
C VAL A 132 -10.15 1.54 -2.81
N ASP A 133 -10.10 0.24 -2.61
CA ASP A 133 -10.16 -0.40 -1.31
C ASP A 133 -8.73 -0.69 -0.82
N LEU A 134 -8.45 -0.35 0.44
CA LEU A 134 -7.10 -0.33 1.03
C LEU A 134 -6.91 -1.42 2.09
N PHE A 135 -7.90 -2.24 2.34
CA PHE A 135 -7.84 -3.33 3.30
C PHE A 135 -7.26 -4.61 2.69
N ASP A 136 -6.88 -5.55 3.55
CA ASP A 136 -6.48 -6.90 3.10
C ASP A 136 -7.73 -7.70 2.69
N ALA A 137 -7.92 -7.87 1.38
CA ALA A 137 -9.09 -8.56 0.82
C ALA A 137 -9.19 -10.04 1.26
N GLU A 138 -8.08 -10.69 1.59
CA GLU A 138 -8.09 -12.09 2.03
C GLU A 138 -8.64 -12.24 3.46
N ARG A 139 -8.49 -11.20 4.29
CA ARG A 139 -8.98 -11.19 5.67
C ARG A 139 -10.35 -10.51 5.82
N ASP A 140 -10.79 -9.76 4.81
CA ASP A 140 -12.01 -8.91 4.84
C ASP A 140 -12.08 -7.96 6.07
N ASP A 141 -10.92 -7.62 6.65
CA ASP A 141 -10.82 -6.63 7.73
C ASP A 141 -10.82 -5.22 7.13
N ARG A 142 -12.02 -4.61 7.11
CA ARG A 142 -12.23 -3.28 6.52
C ARG A 142 -11.95 -2.13 7.47
N THR A 143 -11.38 -2.40 8.64
CA THR A 143 -11.11 -1.39 9.66
C THR A 143 -9.73 -0.77 9.55
N SER A 144 -8.81 -1.45 8.89
CA SER A 144 -7.41 -1.04 8.77
C SER A 144 -6.92 -1.01 7.31
N ILE A 145 -5.95 -0.14 7.05
CA ILE A 145 -5.31 0.02 5.75
C ILE A 145 -4.10 -0.90 5.69
N LEU A 146 -4.03 -1.75 4.68
CA LEU A 146 -2.88 -2.62 4.46
C LEU A 146 -1.68 -1.81 3.99
N LEU A 147 -0.62 -1.74 4.80
CA LEU A 147 0.65 -1.12 4.43
C LEU A 147 1.61 -2.14 3.80
N ARG A 148 1.70 -3.33 4.39
CA ARG A 148 2.62 -4.37 3.94
C ARG A 148 2.10 -5.75 4.29
N LYS A 149 2.29 -6.71 3.38
CA LYS A 149 2.04 -8.14 3.60
C LYS A 149 3.18 -8.94 3.01
N VAL A 150 3.78 -9.79 3.82
CA VAL A 150 4.87 -10.67 3.41
C VAL A 150 4.51 -12.09 3.82
N THR A 151 4.55 -12.99 2.87
CA THR A 151 4.32 -14.41 3.10
C THR A 151 5.61 -15.17 2.87
N THR A 152 6.02 -15.99 3.83
CA THR A 152 7.23 -16.81 3.78
C THR A 152 6.90 -18.27 4.06
N GLY A 153 7.69 -19.17 3.52
CA GLY A 153 7.51 -20.62 3.65
C GLY A 153 6.71 -21.25 2.51
N PRO A 154 6.85 -22.55 2.33
CA PRO A 154 6.14 -23.31 1.30
C PRO A 154 4.67 -23.49 1.66
N ARG A 155 3.80 -23.47 0.64
CA ARG A 155 2.41 -23.86 0.76
C ARG A 155 2.23 -25.32 0.34
N GLY A 156 1.51 -26.12 1.12
CA GLY A 156 1.17 -27.49 0.80
C GLY A 156 0.32 -27.58 -0.46
N ARG A 157 0.56 -28.61 -1.28
CA ARG A 157 -0.23 -28.92 -2.46
C ARG A 157 -0.58 -30.41 -2.46
N GLY A 158 -1.79 -30.70 -2.82
CA GLY A 158 -2.31 -32.06 -2.89
C GLY A 158 -2.94 -32.55 -1.60
N LEU A 159 -3.51 -33.75 -1.65
CA LEU A 159 -4.17 -34.39 -0.53
C LEU A 159 -3.11 -34.99 0.42
N VAL A 160 -2.99 -34.47 1.61
CA VAL A 160 -2.15 -34.97 2.69
C VAL A 160 -2.94 -35.00 4.00
N ILE A 161 -2.57 -35.90 4.92
CA ILE A 161 -3.13 -35.89 6.27
C ILE A 161 -2.51 -34.73 7.05
N ALA A 162 -3.30 -33.99 7.85
CA ALA A 162 -2.85 -32.82 8.56
C ALA A 162 -1.53 -32.98 9.37
N PRO A 163 -1.30 -34.09 10.10
CA PRO A 163 -0.01 -34.34 10.77
C PRO A 163 1.16 -34.47 9.80
N GLU A 164 0.94 -35.04 8.60
CA GLU A 164 1.98 -35.17 7.57
C GLU A 164 2.36 -33.81 6.96
N ALA A 165 1.45 -32.83 6.96
CA ALA A 165 1.72 -31.51 6.45
C ALA A 165 2.85 -30.83 7.24
N LYS A 166 2.84 -30.93 8.56
CA LYS A 166 3.91 -30.45 9.45
C LYS A 166 5.20 -31.23 9.25
N ALA A 167 5.12 -32.56 9.13
CA ALA A 167 6.26 -33.42 8.88
C ALA A 167 6.95 -33.13 7.52
N LYS A 168 6.18 -32.71 6.52
CA LYS A 168 6.69 -32.30 5.20
C LYS A 168 7.17 -30.84 5.17
N GLY A 169 7.02 -30.09 6.28
CA GLY A 169 7.46 -28.69 6.37
C GLY A 169 6.55 -27.70 5.63
N TYR A 170 5.26 -28.01 5.48
CA TYR A 170 4.28 -27.07 4.93
C TYR A 170 3.88 -26.05 5.99
N ILE A 171 4.85 -25.23 6.38
CA ILE A 171 4.70 -24.16 7.37
C ILE A 171 4.81 -22.83 6.65
N GLN A 172 3.78 -21.99 6.77
CA GLN A 172 3.73 -20.67 6.19
C GLN A 172 3.64 -19.62 7.29
N GLN A 173 4.42 -18.56 7.15
CA GLN A 173 4.32 -17.39 8.02
C GLN A 173 3.88 -16.20 7.21
N VAL A 174 2.88 -15.49 7.69
CA VAL A 174 2.35 -14.25 7.10
C VAL A 174 2.60 -13.12 8.08
N ASP A 175 3.34 -12.10 7.65
CA ASP A 175 3.61 -10.88 8.42
C ASP A 175 2.86 -9.71 7.77
N ILE A 176 1.91 -9.14 8.51
CA ILE A 176 1.02 -8.08 8.05
C ILE A 176 1.27 -6.83 8.90
N ILE A 177 1.44 -5.69 8.23
CA ILE A 177 1.49 -4.39 8.87
C ILE A 177 0.33 -3.56 8.33
N GLU A 178 -0.52 -3.11 9.23
CA GLU A 178 -1.73 -2.34 8.96
C GLU A 178 -1.65 -0.96 9.62
N LEU A 179 -2.41 -0.02 9.07
CA LEU A 179 -2.62 1.31 9.62
C LEU A 179 -4.06 1.47 10.06
N ASP A 180 -4.26 1.77 11.33
CA ASP A 180 -5.53 2.24 11.87
C ASP A 180 -5.57 3.78 11.79
N ALA A 181 -6.52 4.29 11.01
CA ALA A 181 -6.72 5.72 10.81
C ALA A 181 -7.80 6.32 11.73
N GLY A 182 -8.21 5.57 12.76
CA GLY A 182 -9.21 5.97 13.77
C GLY A 182 -10.62 5.45 13.52
N GLU A 183 -11.41 5.43 14.58
CA GLU A 183 -12.75 4.83 14.61
C GLU A 183 -13.71 5.41 13.56
N GLY A 184 -14.55 4.55 12.99
CA GLY A 184 -15.64 4.91 12.08
C GLY A 184 -15.22 5.30 10.66
N LYS A 185 -13.93 5.22 10.32
CA LYS A 185 -13.46 5.44 8.95
C LYS A 185 -13.40 4.11 8.20
N LYS A 186 -13.98 4.08 7.00
CA LYS A 186 -13.81 2.95 6.07
C LYS A 186 -12.45 3.06 5.39
N THR A 187 -11.89 1.93 5.04
CA THR A 187 -10.60 1.83 4.35
C THR A 187 -10.71 1.95 2.83
N SER A 188 -11.71 2.65 2.34
CA SER A 188 -11.92 2.90 0.91
C SER A 188 -11.85 4.39 0.59
N ILE A 189 -11.32 4.72 -0.59
CA ILE A 189 -11.27 6.08 -1.12
C ILE A 189 -12.02 6.13 -2.43
N ARG A 190 -13.05 6.98 -2.48
CA ARG A 190 -13.80 7.27 -3.70
C ARG A 190 -13.72 8.74 -4.01
N SER A 191 -13.16 9.07 -5.18
CA SER A 191 -12.97 10.47 -5.57
C SER A 191 -13.07 10.64 -7.08
N ARG A 192 -13.46 11.85 -7.48
CA ARG A 192 -13.44 12.30 -8.88
C ARG A 192 -12.72 13.63 -8.94
N MET A 193 -11.74 13.74 -9.83
CA MET A 193 -10.93 14.94 -9.97
C MET A 193 -10.71 15.29 -11.44
N ARG A 194 -10.63 16.60 -11.71
CA ARG A 194 -10.23 17.07 -13.05
C ARG A 194 -8.73 17.06 -13.16
N LEU A 195 -8.22 16.41 -14.22
CA LEU A 195 -6.79 16.27 -14.46
C LEU A 195 -6.52 16.54 -15.95
N SER A 196 -5.54 17.39 -16.25
CA SER A 196 -5.14 17.62 -17.63
C SER A 196 -4.43 16.38 -18.20
N PRO A 197 -4.54 16.12 -19.53
CA PRO A 197 -3.81 15.02 -20.16
C PRO A 197 -2.30 15.09 -19.97
N ALA A 198 -1.74 16.30 -19.95
CA ALA A 198 -0.31 16.51 -19.74
C ALA A 198 0.14 16.05 -18.34
N VAL A 199 -0.60 16.43 -17.29
CA VAL A 199 -0.29 16.01 -15.91
C VAL A 199 -0.49 14.49 -15.76
N TYR A 200 -1.52 13.92 -16.36
CA TYR A 200 -1.72 12.47 -16.38
C TYR A 200 -0.56 11.73 -17.04
N ALA A 201 -0.09 12.23 -18.19
CA ALA A 201 1.05 11.65 -18.90
C ALA A 201 2.35 11.71 -18.09
N GLN A 202 2.57 12.79 -17.31
CA GLN A 202 3.73 12.92 -16.43
C GLN A 202 3.75 11.87 -15.28
N ALA A 203 2.61 11.32 -14.92
CA ALA A 203 2.53 10.27 -13.91
C ALA A 203 2.99 8.89 -14.41
N HIS A 204 3.19 8.70 -15.72
CA HIS A 204 3.70 7.47 -16.34
C HIS A 204 2.97 6.18 -15.92
N GLY A 205 1.72 6.28 -15.47
CA GLY A 205 0.96 5.14 -14.96
C GLY A 205 1.37 4.66 -13.56
N ASP A 206 2.29 5.35 -12.90
CA ASP A 206 2.74 5.05 -11.55
C ASP A 206 1.98 5.92 -10.54
N PHE A 207 1.13 5.29 -9.74
CA PHE A 207 0.25 5.98 -8.79
C PHE A 207 0.39 5.40 -7.39
N ALA A 208 0.41 6.28 -6.40
CA ALA A 208 0.38 5.90 -4.99
C ALA A 208 -0.46 6.87 -4.17
N LEU A 209 -1.00 6.35 -3.08
CA LEU A 209 -1.60 7.14 -2.01
C LEU A 209 -0.55 7.40 -0.95
N VAL A 210 -0.43 8.66 -0.57
CA VAL A 210 0.46 9.12 0.50
C VAL A 210 -0.40 9.48 1.69
N PHE A 211 -0.22 8.74 2.78
CA PHE A 211 -0.85 8.96 4.07
C PHE A 211 0.14 9.67 4.97
N SER A 212 -0.22 10.82 5.51
CA SER A 212 0.64 11.57 6.44
C SER A 212 -0.12 11.92 7.69
N GLY A 213 0.51 11.75 8.86
CA GLY A 213 -0.07 12.01 10.17
C GLY A 213 0.89 11.71 11.29
N ARG A 214 0.38 11.74 12.54
CA ARG A 214 1.16 11.46 13.74
C ARG A 214 0.73 10.16 14.38
N LEU A 215 1.69 9.39 14.89
CA LEU A 215 1.39 8.21 15.67
C LEU A 215 0.66 8.60 16.97
N VAL A 216 -0.39 7.84 17.32
CA VAL A 216 -1.20 8.04 18.52
C VAL A 216 -1.25 6.78 19.36
N ARG A 217 -1.41 6.91 20.68
CA ARG A 217 -1.54 5.75 21.55
C ARG A 217 -2.77 4.93 21.19
N PRO A 218 -2.60 3.59 21.17
CA PRO A 218 -1.51 2.78 21.74
C PRO A 218 -0.27 2.59 20.81
N TYR A 219 -0.01 3.39 19.81
CA TYR A 219 1.04 3.39 18.78
C TYR A 219 1.12 2.10 17.96
N LEU A 220 1.21 0.95 18.62
CA LEU A 220 1.32 -0.37 18.04
C LEU A 220 0.47 -1.35 18.84
N THR A 221 -0.34 -2.14 18.14
CA THR A 221 -0.99 -3.34 18.68
C THR A 221 -0.58 -4.54 17.84
N GLU A 222 -0.43 -5.69 18.49
CA GLU A 222 -0.02 -6.93 17.85
C GLU A 222 -1.02 -8.04 18.12
N GLN A 223 -1.29 -8.82 17.08
CA GLN A 223 -2.14 -9.99 17.13
C GLN A 223 -1.44 -11.12 16.39
N THR A 224 -1.59 -12.34 16.89
CA THR A 224 -1.12 -13.55 16.19
C THR A 224 -2.30 -14.50 16.05
N GLU A 225 -2.50 -14.93 14.82
CA GLU A 225 -3.51 -15.92 14.43
C GLU A 225 -2.79 -17.18 13.97
N HIS A 226 -3.34 -18.33 14.31
CA HIS A 226 -2.79 -19.63 13.91
C HIS A 226 -3.88 -20.50 13.34
N VAL A 227 -3.59 -21.10 12.19
CA VAL A 227 -4.48 -22.03 11.52
C VAL A 227 -3.74 -23.36 11.35
N ASP A 228 -4.26 -24.39 12.02
CA ASP A 228 -3.73 -25.75 11.89
C ASP A 228 -4.01 -26.30 10.48
N PRO A 229 -3.12 -27.15 9.96
CA PRO A 229 -3.33 -27.79 8.67
C PRO A 229 -4.55 -28.72 8.70
N SER A 230 -5.33 -28.68 7.62
CA SER A 230 -6.47 -29.57 7.37
C SER A 230 -6.23 -30.41 6.11
N ILE A 231 -7.18 -31.31 5.80
CA ILE A 231 -7.13 -32.10 4.54
C ILE A 231 -7.29 -31.17 3.33
N GLU A 232 -8.11 -30.13 3.44
CA GLU A 232 -8.38 -29.19 2.35
C GLU A 232 -7.25 -28.18 2.17
N GLU A 233 -6.68 -27.68 3.28
CA GLU A 233 -5.54 -26.76 3.29
C GLU A 233 -4.41 -27.37 4.15
N PRO A 234 -3.51 -28.16 3.55
CA PRO A 234 -2.48 -28.89 4.28
C PRO A 234 -1.28 -28.00 4.61
N THR A 235 -1.53 -26.80 5.12
CA THR A 235 -0.48 -25.85 5.49
C THR A 235 -0.74 -25.33 6.90
N ASP A 236 0.28 -25.39 7.74
CA ASP A 236 0.29 -24.77 9.06
C ASP A 236 0.56 -23.26 8.85
N ILE A 237 -0.41 -22.40 9.12
CA ILE A 237 -0.31 -20.96 8.82
C ILE A 237 -0.28 -20.17 10.12
N THR A 238 0.79 -19.42 10.33
CA THR A 238 0.86 -18.44 11.40
C THR A 238 0.87 -17.03 10.83
N THR A 239 -0.16 -16.24 11.13
CA THR A 239 -0.29 -14.83 10.72
C THR A 239 0.02 -13.92 11.89
N ARG A 240 1.02 -13.04 11.72
CA ARG A 240 1.34 -11.97 12.67
C ARG A 240 0.84 -10.65 12.10
N ILE A 241 0.01 -9.96 12.86
CA ILE A 241 -0.59 -8.70 12.48
C ILE A 241 -0.07 -7.62 13.41
N SER A 242 0.58 -6.61 12.83
CA SER A 242 1.06 -5.43 13.54
C SER A 242 0.26 -4.23 13.08
N ARG A 243 -0.51 -3.60 13.94
CA ARG A 243 -1.36 -2.45 13.62
C ARG A 243 -0.77 -1.19 14.21
N LEU A 244 -0.40 -0.25 13.35
CA LEU A 244 0.07 1.09 13.70
C LEU A 244 -1.14 2.03 13.84
N HIS A 245 -1.21 2.79 14.92
CA HIS A 245 -2.28 3.75 15.14
C HIS A 245 -1.82 5.16 14.83
N MET A 246 -2.55 5.87 13.96
CA MET A 246 -2.17 7.19 13.47
C MET A 246 -3.37 8.14 13.40
N ASP A 247 -3.18 9.37 13.90
CA ASP A 247 -4.07 10.47 13.59
C ASP A 247 -3.74 10.99 12.18
N LEU A 248 -4.60 10.59 11.24
CA LEU A 248 -4.40 10.85 9.82
C LEU A 248 -4.76 12.30 9.48
N GLN A 249 -3.75 13.08 9.10
CA GLN A 249 -3.89 14.51 8.78
C GLN A 249 -4.14 14.76 7.29
N SER A 250 -3.51 13.98 6.40
CA SER A 250 -3.68 14.16 4.97
C SER A 250 -3.55 12.87 4.17
N ILE A 251 -4.34 12.79 3.09
CA ILE A 251 -4.23 11.76 2.05
C ILE A 251 -4.04 12.45 0.71
N ARG A 252 -3.00 12.07 -0.01
CA ARG A 252 -2.67 12.64 -1.33
C ARG A 252 -2.52 11.52 -2.36
N LEU A 253 -2.94 11.79 -3.60
CA LEU A 253 -2.62 10.94 -4.74
C LEU A 253 -1.41 11.53 -5.47
N VAL A 254 -0.40 10.74 -5.67
CA VAL A 254 0.88 11.16 -6.26
C VAL A 254 1.35 10.16 -7.31
N SER A 255 2.30 10.56 -8.12
CA SER A 255 3.17 9.66 -8.86
C SER A 255 4.52 9.62 -8.14
N PRO A 256 4.89 8.48 -7.50
CA PRO A 256 6.12 8.39 -6.73
C PRO A 256 7.38 8.63 -7.57
N SER A 257 7.41 8.10 -8.79
CA SER A 257 8.57 8.19 -9.69
C SER A 257 8.80 9.61 -10.21
N SER A 258 7.74 10.33 -10.55
CA SER A 258 7.84 11.69 -11.10
C SER A 258 7.71 12.80 -10.06
N GLY A 259 7.29 12.47 -8.82
CA GLY A 259 7.02 13.44 -7.77
C GLY A 259 5.78 14.32 -7.99
N VAL A 260 5.01 14.04 -9.04
CA VAL A 260 3.81 14.82 -9.39
C VAL A 260 2.69 14.55 -8.39
N VAL A 261 2.11 15.61 -7.82
CA VAL A 261 0.95 15.53 -6.95
C VAL A 261 -0.32 15.70 -7.78
N LEU A 262 -1.13 14.66 -7.88
CA LEU A 262 -2.36 14.63 -8.67
C LEU A 262 -3.57 15.12 -7.88
N SER A 263 -3.61 14.86 -6.58
CA SER A 263 -4.63 15.37 -5.66
C SER A 263 -4.01 15.60 -4.28
N LYS A 264 -4.37 16.74 -3.66
CA LYS A 264 -3.85 17.12 -2.33
C LYS A 264 -4.82 16.85 -1.17
N LYS A 265 -6.08 16.57 -1.47
CA LYS A 265 -7.14 16.39 -0.47
C LYS A 265 -8.01 15.20 -0.87
N LEU A 266 -7.68 14.06 -0.35
CA LEU A 266 -8.52 12.87 -0.37
C LEU A 266 -8.98 12.57 1.06
N SER A 267 -10.08 11.84 1.18
CA SER A 267 -10.59 11.38 2.47
C SER A 267 -11.00 9.91 2.36
N LEU A 268 -10.87 9.20 3.46
CA LEU A 268 -11.49 7.89 3.59
C LEU A 268 -13.01 8.02 3.55
N SER A 269 -13.69 7.06 2.95
CA SER A 269 -15.14 6.98 2.96
C SER A 269 -15.65 6.88 4.41
N LYS A 270 -16.84 7.42 4.66
CA LYS A 270 -17.51 7.29 5.95
C LYS A 270 -18.35 6.03 5.99
#